data_ad9cbfd648ba005fd539d8081c37716c
#
_entry.id   ad9cbfd648ba005fd539d8081c37716c
#
_cell.length_a   1.000
_cell.length_b   1.000
_cell.length_c   1.000
_cell.angle_alpha   90.00
_cell.angle_beta   90.00
_cell.angle_gamma   90.00
#
_symmetry.space_group_name_H-M   'P 1'
#
loop_
_entity.id
_entity.type
_entity.pdbx_description
1 polymer ?
#
loop_
_entity_poly.entity_id
_entity_poly.type
_entity_poly.pdbx_seq_one_letter_code
_entity_poly.pdbx_strand_id
1 'polypeptide(L)'
;GEMQAAGSAWMGYKAIEVLFLISGGLTVAYMAKLYICIFWQKHPTRQAEFDGMTHYMNGTTAFALLGSAAALPFLGALPGLLLTPLGAKSASFFGVAALKEAIAYFSAENLQGAAISIIIGAAVYLLIVLPLLTRKDESGVRLYVNRWNEKLDLENAVYRPLLLTLLPQVLTLVFRFIAELPENLVMASRATIFRMRKT
;
A
#
# COMPACT_ATOMS: atom_id res chain seq x y z
N GLY A 1 3.29 22.99 5.46
CA GLY A 1 4.16 23.84 6.23
C GLY A 1 5.17 24.60 5.41
N GLU A 2 6.30 24.02 5.04
CA GLU A 2 7.38 24.73 4.31
C GLU A 2 7.00 25.19 2.89
N MET A 3 6.12 24.46 2.21
CA MET A 3 5.62 24.87 0.89
C MET A 3 4.70 26.10 0.96
N GLN A 4 4.01 26.33 2.09
CA GLN A 4 3.25 27.56 2.33
C GLN A 4 4.17 28.73 2.65
N ALA A 5 5.27 28.50 3.36
CA ALA A 5 6.28 29.51 3.66
C ALA A 5 7.04 30.01 2.43
N ALA A 6 7.13 29.23 1.37
CA ALA A 6 7.77 29.63 0.11
C ALA A 6 6.98 30.68 -0.69
N GLY A 7 5.86 31.20 -0.17
CA GLY A 7 5.12 32.35 -0.75
C GLY A 7 4.52 32.09 -2.12
N SER A 8 4.71 30.94 -2.70
CA SER A 8 4.15 30.61 -4.01
C SER A 8 2.69 30.21 -3.83
N ALA A 9 1.82 31.19 -4.09
CA ALA A 9 0.37 30.97 -4.25
C ALA A 9 0.09 30.09 -5.49
N TRP A 10 0.87 29.03 -5.68
CA TRP A 10 0.75 28.18 -6.84
C TRP A 10 -0.42 27.21 -6.63
N MET A 11 -1.43 27.37 -7.44
CA MET A 11 -2.64 26.52 -7.39
C MET A 11 -2.32 25.02 -7.46
N GLY A 12 -1.20 24.65 -8.07
CA GLY A 12 -0.75 23.27 -8.14
C GLY A 12 -0.47 22.62 -6.79
N TYR A 13 0.14 23.32 -5.83
CA TYR A 13 0.39 22.75 -4.50
C TYR A 13 -0.89 22.55 -3.69
N LYS A 14 -1.84 23.49 -3.80
CA LYS A 14 -3.16 23.34 -3.19
C LYS A 14 -3.94 22.16 -3.78
N ALA A 15 -3.86 21.97 -5.09
CA ALA A 15 -4.49 20.82 -5.74
C ALA A 15 -3.87 19.49 -5.27
N ILE A 16 -2.53 19.41 -5.12
CA ILE A 16 -1.85 18.23 -4.58
C ILE A 16 -2.25 17.97 -3.14
N GLU A 17 -2.34 19.00 -2.30
CA GLU A 17 -2.80 18.88 -0.91
C GLU A 17 -4.21 18.32 -0.83
N VAL A 18 -5.14 18.86 -1.63
CA VAL A 18 -6.52 18.37 -1.70
C VAL A 18 -6.59 16.92 -2.19
N LEU A 19 -5.83 16.59 -3.24
CA LEU A 19 -5.76 15.21 -3.73
C LEU A 19 -5.20 14.25 -2.68
N PHE A 20 -4.23 14.69 -1.90
CA PHE A 20 -3.66 13.89 -0.81
C PHE A 20 -4.71 13.64 0.30
N LEU A 21 -5.46 14.67 0.70
CA LEU A 21 -6.53 14.53 1.68
C LEU A 21 -7.66 13.60 1.20
N ILE A 22 -8.06 13.73 -0.07
CA ILE A 22 -9.05 12.84 -0.69
C ILE A 22 -8.52 11.40 -0.73
N SER A 23 -7.28 11.19 -1.14
CA SER A 23 -6.66 9.87 -1.17
C SER A 23 -6.60 9.24 0.22
N GLY A 24 -6.24 10.03 1.24
CA GLY A 24 -6.30 9.61 2.64
C GLY A 24 -7.72 9.22 3.07
N GLY A 25 -8.72 10.01 2.69
CA GLY A 25 -10.13 9.72 2.95
C GLY A 25 -10.62 8.44 2.27
N LEU A 26 -10.27 8.22 1.01
CA LEU A 26 -10.59 6.98 0.30
C LEU A 26 -9.94 5.76 0.97
N THR A 27 -8.71 5.92 1.47
CA THR A 27 -8.02 4.89 2.25
C THR A 27 -8.81 4.53 3.52
N VAL A 28 -9.26 5.52 4.26
CA VAL A 28 -10.11 5.30 5.44
C VAL A 28 -11.40 4.58 5.07
N ALA A 29 -12.05 4.97 3.96
CA ALA A 29 -13.29 4.36 3.52
C ALA A 29 -13.13 2.86 3.16
N TYR A 30 -12.09 2.48 2.39
CA TYR A 30 -11.90 1.07 2.04
C TYR A 30 -11.43 0.23 3.23
N MET A 31 -10.63 0.80 4.13
CA MET A 31 -10.22 0.12 5.36
C MET A 31 -11.41 -0.10 6.29
N ALA A 32 -12.29 0.89 6.44
CA ALA A 32 -13.55 0.74 7.18
C ALA A 32 -14.43 -0.36 6.56
N LYS A 33 -14.56 -0.39 5.22
CA LYS A 33 -15.25 -1.46 4.52
C LYS A 33 -14.68 -2.82 4.85
N LEU A 34 -13.36 -2.97 4.74
CA LEU A 34 -12.66 -4.23 5.02
C LEU A 34 -12.87 -4.67 6.48
N TYR A 35 -12.71 -3.75 7.42
CA TYR A 35 -12.90 -4.00 8.84
C TYR A 35 -14.33 -4.49 9.15
N ILE A 36 -15.34 -3.81 8.61
CA ILE A 36 -16.74 -4.18 8.80
C ILE A 36 -17.04 -5.55 8.15
N CYS A 37 -16.50 -5.82 6.96
CA CYS A 37 -16.66 -7.11 6.31
C CYS A 37 -16.08 -8.27 7.13
N ILE A 38 -14.90 -8.07 7.73
CA ILE A 38 -14.19 -9.15 8.42
C ILE A 38 -14.76 -9.37 9.84
N PHE A 39 -15.06 -8.29 10.56
CA PHE A 39 -15.34 -8.39 12.00
C PHE A 39 -16.82 -8.24 12.36
N TRP A 40 -17.61 -7.57 11.54
CA TRP A 40 -18.99 -7.23 11.91
C TRP A 40 -20.04 -7.91 11.03
N GLN A 41 -19.70 -8.28 9.82
CA GLN A 41 -20.66 -8.96 8.94
C GLN A 41 -20.65 -10.48 9.15
N LYS A 42 -21.84 -11.05 9.17
CA LYS A 42 -21.99 -12.51 9.18
C LYS A 42 -21.84 -13.05 7.77
N HIS A 43 -21.19 -14.21 7.66
CA HIS A 43 -21.04 -14.88 6.36
C HIS A 43 -22.38 -15.48 5.93
N PRO A 44 -22.88 -15.17 4.71
CA PRO A 44 -24.24 -15.54 4.32
C PRO A 44 -24.51 -17.05 4.31
N THR A 45 -23.52 -17.89 4.03
CA THR A 45 -23.70 -19.35 3.88
C THR A 45 -22.88 -20.19 4.85
N ARG A 46 -21.79 -19.66 5.41
CA ARG A 46 -20.83 -20.44 6.23
C ARG A 46 -20.73 -19.96 7.68
N GLN A 47 -21.68 -19.15 8.14
CA GLN A 47 -21.62 -18.61 9.49
C GLN A 47 -21.67 -19.75 10.56
N ALA A 48 -22.50 -20.77 10.33
CA ALA A 48 -22.59 -21.90 11.24
C ALA A 48 -21.26 -22.69 11.38
N GLU A 49 -20.46 -22.77 10.31
CA GLU A 49 -19.12 -23.37 10.40
C GLU A 49 -18.20 -22.52 11.28
N PHE A 50 -18.22 -21.21 11.11
CA PHE A 50 -17.41 -20.29 11.93
C PHE A 50 -17.82 -20.33 13.40
N ASP A 51 -19.12 -20.34 13.68
CA ASP A 51 -19.64 -20.37 15.04
C ASP A 51 -19.32 -21.71 15.74
N GLY A 52 -19.13 -22.79 14.98
CA GLY A 52 -18.71 -24.11 15.49
C GLY A 52 -17.21 -24.28 15.68
N MET A 53 -16.38 -23.37 15.17
CA MET A 53 -14.93 -23.46 15.30
C MET A 53 -14.46 -23.05 16.69
N THR A 54 -13.80 -23.94 17.40
CA THR A 54 -13.19 -23.67 18.71
C THR A 54 -11.79 -23.05 18.59
N HIS A 55 -11.10 -23.31 17.48
CA HIS A 55 -9.75 -22.78 17.20
C HIS A 55 -9.68 -22.24 15.79
N TYR A 56 -9.58 -20.90 15.67
CA TYR A 56 -9.47 -20.22 14.37
C TYR A 56 -8.04 -20.19 13.83
N MET A 57 -7.06 -20.19 14.71
CA MET A 57 -5.65 -20.10 14.33
C MET A 57 -4.73 -20.71 15.39
N ASN A 58 -3.56 -21.11 14.97
CA ASN A 58 -2.53 -21.60 15.89
C ASN A 58 -1.89 -20.44 16.68
N GLY A 59 -1.21 -20.76 17.80
CA GLY A 59 -0.60 -19.76 18.68
C GLY A 59 0.45 -18.89 17.96
N THR A 60 1.23 -19.45 17.05
CA THR A 60 2.24 -18.72 16.28
C THR A 60 1.60 -17.66 15.39
N THR A 61 0.51 -18.03 14.69
CA THR A 61 -0.23 -17.08 13.83
C THR A 61 -0.88 -15.99 14.67
N ALA A 62 -1.48 -16.34 15.83
CA ALA A 62 -2.07 -15.38 16.75
C ALA A 62 -1.01 -14.39 17.25
N PHE A 63 0.17 -14.87 17.67
CA PHE A 63 1.26 -14.01 18.12
C PHE A 63 1.74 -13.06 17.01
N ALA A 64 1.93 -13.56 15.78
CA ALA A 64 2.34 -12.74 14.65
C ALA A 64 1.31 -11.64 14.32
N LEU A 65 0.02 -11.98 14.30
CA LEU A 65 -1.05 -11.02 14.01
C LEU A 65 -1.20 -9.99 15.13
N LEU A 66 -1.23 -10.41 16.40
CA LEU A 66 -1.35 -9.50 17.53
C LEU A 66 -0.12 -8.62 17.68
N GLY A 67 1.08 -9.17 17.47
CA GLY A 67 2.33 -8.42 17.49
C GLY A 67 2.36 -7.34 16.41
N SER A 68 1.97 -7.67 15.19
CA SER A 68 1.87 -6.70 14.09
C SER A 68 0.80 -5.64 14.36
N ALA A 69 -0.36 -6.05 14.86
CA ALA A 69 -1.44 -5.14 15.21
C ALA A 69 -1.08 -4.17 16.35
N ALA A 70 -0.27 -4.61 17.31
CA ALA A 70 0.22 -3.76 18.38
C ALA A 70 1.37 -2.83 17.95
N ALA A 71 2.23 -3.29 17.03
CA ALA A 71 3.37 -2.52 16.56
C ALA A 71 2.96 -1.22 15.86
N LEU A 72 1.91 -1.25 15.04
CA LEU A 72 1.46 -0.06 14.29
C LEU A 72 0.99 1.09 15.21
N PRO A 73 0.06 0.90 16.16
CA PRO A 73 -0.32 1.97 17.08
C PRO A 73 0.82 2.40 17.99
N PHE A 74 1.71 1.48 18.39
CA PHE A 74 2.90 1.83 19.17
C PHE A 74 3.84 2.77 18.40
N LEU A 75 4.14 2.46 17.15
CA LEU A 75 4.95 3.32 16.29
C LEU A 75 4.26 4.66 16.00
N GLY A 76 2.95 4.65 15.82
CA GLY A 76 2.15 5.85 15.60
C GLY A 76 2.07 6.75 16.82
N ALA A 77 2.02 6.17 18.04
CA ALA A 77 1.97 6.93 19.30
C ALA A 77 3.34 7.52 19.71
N LEU A 78 4.43 6.84 19.36
CA LEU A 78 5.80 7.21 19.73
C LEU A 78 6.71 7.37 18.50
N PRO A 79 6.37 8.24 17.54
CA PRO A 79 7.13 8.40 16.30
C PRO A 79 8.55 8.88 16.53
N GLY A 80 8.80 9.65 17.60
CA GLY A 80 10.12 10.14 17.96
C GLY A 80 11.15 9.04 18.28
N LEU A 81 10.70 7.85 18.70
CA LEU A 81 11.61 6.75 19.03
C LEU A 81 12.26 6.11 17.80
N LEU A 82 11.52 5.98 16.71
CA LEU A 82 11.98 5.27 15.51
C LEU A 82 12.01 6.14 14.27
N LEU A 83 10.95 6.90 14.00
CA LEU A 83 10.85 7.67 12.76
C LEU A 83 11.86 8.81 12.69
N THR A 84 12.08 9.53 13.79
CA THR A 84 13.06 10.63 13.82
C THR A 84 14.50 10.13 13.56
N PRO A 85 15.03 9.11 14.28
CA PRO A 85 16.39 8.64 14.01
C PRO A 85 16.52 7.94 12.64
N LEU A 86 15.50 7.25 12.16
CA LEU A 86 15.48 6.68 10.82
C LEU A 86 15.52 7.78 9.75
N GLY A 87 14.72 8.84 9.92
CA GLY A 87 14.72 10.00 9.03
C GLY A 87 16.07 10.70 8.98
N ALA A 88 16.72 10.89 10.12
CA ALA A 88 18.05 11.47 10.19
C ALA A 88 19.12 10.63 9.47
N LYS A 89 19.10 9.30 9.67
CA LYS A 89 19.99 8.37 8.95
C LYS A 89 19.72 8.35 7.46
N SER A 90 18.46 8.36 7.05
CA SER A 90 18.08 8.41 5.65
C SER A 90 18.56 9.71 4.98
N ALA A 91 18.35 10.85 5.61
CA ALA A 91 18.84 12.14 5.13
C ALA A 91 20.37 12.13 4.95
N SER A 92 21.11 11.60 5.93
CA SER A 92 22.56 11.44 5.84
C SER A 92 22.98 10.53 4.69
N PHE A 93 22.27 9.42 4.45
CA PHE A 93 22.54 8.50 3.36
C PHE A 93 22.38 9.17 1.98
N PHE A 94 21.37 10.02 1.83
CA PHE A 94 21.11 10.76 0.59
C PHE A 94 21.91 12.08 0.49
N GLY A 95 22.80 12.38 1.42
CA GLY A 95 23.60 13.60 1.42
C GLY A 95 22.78 14.88 1.66
N VAL A 96 21.58 14.74 2.21
CA VAL A 96 20.70 15.86 2.57
C VAL A 96 21.01 16.28 4.00
N ALA A 97 21.05 17.59 4.25
CA ALA A 97 21.22 18.11 5.61
C ALA A 97 20.07 17.62 6.49
N ALA A 98 20.40 17.16 7.71
CA ALA A 98 19.38 16.77 8.68
C ALA A 98 18.45 17.96 8.95
N LEU A 99 17.17 17.69 9.16
CA LEU A 99 16.19 18.70 9.53
C LEU A 99 16.68 19.43 10.79
N LYS A 100 16.75 20.73 10.74
CA LYS A 100 17.22 21.58 11.85
C LYS A 100 16.24 21.60 13.01
N GLU A 101 14.97 21.32 12.74
CA GLU A 101 13.90 21.34 13.73
C GLU A 101 13.29 19.94 13.89
N ALA A 102 12.92 19.61 15.13
CA ALA A 102 12.21 18.37 15.42
C ALA A 102 10.82 18.39 14.76
N ILE A 103 10.45 17.32 14.06
CA ILE A 103 9.14 17.19 13.43
C ILE A 103 8.08 17.09 14.53
N ALA A 104 7.15 18.05 14.56
CA ALA A 104 6.00 18.05 15.46
C ALA A 104 4.89 17.15 14.88
N TYR A 105 5.00 15.85 15.08
CA TYR A 105 4.04 14.87 14.52
C TYR A 105 2.60 15.12 14.96
N PHE A 106 2.38 15.57 16.18
CA PHE A 106 1.07 15.86 16.76
C PHE A 106 0.75 17.36 16.76
N SER A 107 1.25 18.10 15.78
CA SER A 107 0.84 19.51 15.61
C SER A 107 -0.65 19.61 15.31
N ALA A 108 -1.26 20.75 15.65
CA ALA A 108 -2.67 21.03 15.37
C ALA A 108 -2.99 20.89 13.88
N GLU A 109 -2.08 21.32 13.00
CA GLU A 109 -2.22 21.19 11.54
C GLU A 109 -2.26 19.72 11.08
N ASN A 110 -1.35 18.89 11.58
CA ASN A 110 -1.30 17.47 11.24
C ASN A 110 -2.55 16.72 11.74
N LEU A 111 -3.00 17.03 12.98
CA LEU A 111 -4.21 16.45 13.54
C LEU A 111 -5.47 16.90 12.78
N GLN A 112 -5.52 18.16 12.35
CA GLN A 112 -6.60 18.66 11.52
C GLN A 112 -6.64 17.96 10.15
N GLY A 113 -5.51 17.79 9.49
CA GLY A 113 -5.42 17.04 8.23
C GLY A 113 -5.90 15.58 8.37
N ALA A 114 -5.49 14.91 9.45
CA ALA A 114 -5.96 13.57 9.77
C ALA A 114 -7.48 13.53 10.02
N ALA A 115 -8.02 14.48 10.78
CA ALA A 115 -9.45 14.59 11.05
C ALA A 115 -10.26 14.81 9.75
N ILE A 116 -9.80 15.69 8.87
CA ILE A 116 -10.44 15.93 7.57
C ILE A 116 -10.46 14.63 6.74
N SER A 117 -9.34 13.91 6.66
CA SER A 117 -9.28 12.64 5.95
C SER A 117 -10.24 11.59 6.51
N ILE A 118 -10.38 11.50 7.83
CA ILE A 118 -11.35 10.61 8.49
C ILE A 118 -12.79 11.01 8.15
N ILE A 119 -13.12 12.30 8.18
CA ILE A 119 -14.45 12.80 7.84
C ILE A 119 -14.79 12.51 6.38
N ILE A 120 -13.85 12.77 5.46
CA ILE A 120 -14.02 12.42 4.04
C ILE A 120 -14.24 10.91 3.89
N GLY A 121 -13.44 10.08 4.56
CA GLY A 121 -13.58 8.64 4.52
C GLY A 121 -14.92 8.14 5.05
N ALA A 122 -15.38 8.67 6.17
CA ALA A 122 -16.69 8.38 6.71
C ALA A 122 -17.82 8.80 5.75
N ALA A 123 -17.72 9.99 5.17
CA ALA A 123 -18.70 10.48 4.18
C ALA A 123 -18.73 9.57 2.94
N VAL A 124 -17.58 9.22 2.37
CA VAL A 124 -17.49 8.29 1.24
C VAL A 124 -18.09 6.92 1.59
N TYR A 125 -17.77 6.40 2.77
CA TYR A 125 -18.32 5.12 3.21
C TYR A 125 -19.84 5.17 3.34
N LEU A 126 -20.38 6.17 4.02
CA LEU A 126 -21.82 6.28 4.29
C LEU A 126 -22.63 6.67 3.04
N LEU A 127 -22.11 7.56 2.20
CA LEU A 127 -22.86 8.13 1.06
C LEU A 127 -22.63 7.37 -0.24
N ILE A 128 -21.51 6.70 -0.38
CA ILE A 128 -21.14 5.98 -1.62
C ILE A 128 -21.12 4.47 -1.39
N VAL A 129 -20.30 3.99 -0.44
CA VAL A 129 -20.08 2.55 -0.27
C VAL A 129 -21.36 1.85 0.20
N LEU A 130 -22.02 2.36 1.24
CA LEU A 130 -23.23 1.73 1.77
C LEU A 130 -24.38 1.69 0.76
N PRO A 131 -24.78 2.78 0.09
CA PRO A 131 -25.93 2.73 -0.82
C PRO A 131 -25.61 2.08 -2.17
N LEU A 132 -24.38 2.24 -2.69
CA LEU A 132 -24.03 1.73 -4.02
C LEU A 132 -23.52 0.29 -4.00
N LEU A 133 -22.77 -0.11 -2.97
CA LEU A 133 -22.08 -1.38 -2.93
C LEU A 133 -22.70 -2.38 -1.94
N THR A 134 -23.78 -2.02 -1.25
CA THR A 134 -24.47 -2.98 -0.37
C THR A 134 -25.94 -3.13 -0.74
N ARG A 135 -26.49 -4.31 -0.52
CA ARG A 135 -27.91 -4.63 -0.64
C ARG A 135 -28.37 -5.35 0.63
N LYS A 136 -29.58 -5.07 1.10
CA LYS A 136 -30.20 -5.85 2.16
C LYS A 136 -30.77 -7.12 1.56
N ASP A 137 -30.46 -8.25 2.16
CA ASP A 137 -31.05 -9.54 1.86
C ASP A 137 -32.44 -9.65 2.53
N GLU A 138 -33.21 -10.67 2.19
CA GLU A 138 -34.54 -10.95 2.75
C GLU A 138 -34.54 -11.07 4.30
N SER A 139 -33.41 -11.46 4.86
CA SER A 139 -33.17 -11.52 6.31
C SER A 139 -32.81 -10.17 6.94
N GLY A 140 -32.76 -9.07 6.16
CA GLY A 140 -32.37 -7.73 6.61
C GLY A 140 -30.86 -7.52 6.79
N VAL A 141 -30.04 -8.54 6.54
CA VAL A 141 -28.58 -8.46 6.59
C VAL A 141 -28.05 -7.71 5.37
N ARG A 142 -27.12 -6.78 5.58
CA ARG A 142 -26.47 -6.07 4.49
C ARG A 142 -25.32 -6.90 3.93
N LEU A 143 -25.38 -7.21 2.65
CA LEU A 143 -24.34 -7.92 1.91
C LEU A 143 -23.73 -6.98 0.87
N TYR A 144 -22.41 -7.10 0.64
CA TYR A 144 -21.76 -6.41 -0.45
C TYR A 144 -22.12 -7.04 -1.79
N VAL A 145 -22.47 -6.21 -2.75
CA VAL A 145 -22.82 -6.62 -4.11
C VAL A 145 -21.70 -6.19 -5.05
N ASN A 146 -21.19 -7.15 -5.81
CA ASN A 146 -20.29 -6.83 -6.91
C ASN A 146 -21.10 -6.20 -8.06
N ARG A 147 -20.98 -4.90 -8.24
CA ARG A 147 -21.59 -4.16 -9.36
C ARG A 147 -20.60 -3.87 -10.48
N TRP A 148 -19.39 -4.42 -10.37
CA TRP A 148 -18.40 -4.23 -11.40
C TRP A 148 -18.84 -4.90 -12.70
N ASN A 149 -18.69 -4.18 -13.80
CA ASN A 149 -19.00 -4.74 -15.11
C ASN A 149 -17.90 -5.75 -15.48
N GLU A 150 -18.27 -7.00 -15.77
CA GLU A 150 -17.34 -8.07 -16.15
C GLU A 150 -16.48 -7.71 -17.39
N LYS A 151 -16.99 -6.83 -18.26
CA LYS A 151 -16.24 -6.33 -19.43
C LYS A 151 -15.14 -5.33 -19.06
N LEU A 152 -15.23 -4.70 -17.88
CA LEU A 152 -14.26 -3.75 -17.33
C LEU A 152 -13.46 -4.38 -16.17
N ASP A 153 -13.34 -5.69 -16.16
CA ASP A 153 -12.54 -6.40 -15.17
C ASP A 153 -11.05 -6.13 -15.42
N LEU A 154 -10.53 -5.13 -14.67
CA LEU A 154 -9.12 -4.74 -14.73
C LEU A 154 -8.19 -5.89 -14.33
N GLU A 155 -8.65 -6.82 -13.50
CA GLU A 155 -7.86 -7.98 -13.13
C GLU A 155 -7.58 -8.86 -14.35
N ASN A 156 -8.60 -9.23 -15.10
CA ASN A 156 -8.46 -10.08 -16.28
C ASN A 156 -7.93 -9.32 -17.50
N ALA A 157 -8.29 -8.04 -17.66
CA ALA A 157 -7.90 -7.25 -18.83
C ALA A 157 -6.46 -6.71 -18.72
N VAL A 158 -5.99 -6.38 -17.50
CA VAL A 158 -4.70 -5.68 -17.29
C VAL A 158 -3.78 -6.46 -16.36
N TYR A 159 -4.21 -6.73 -15.13
CA TYR A 159 -3.29 -7.25 -14.11
C TYR A 159 -2.83 -8.69 -14.41
N ARG A 160 -3.72 -9.58 -14.81
CA ARG A 160 -3.34 -10.97 -15.13
C ARG A 160 -2.40 -11.04 -16.33
N PRO A 161 -2.68 -10.41 -17.49
CA PRO A 161 -1.74 -10.39 -18.60
C PRO A 161 -0.39 -9.77 -18.24
N LEU A 162 -0.41 -8.66 -17.48
CA LEU A 162 0.81 -7.98 -17.06
C LEU A 162 1.66 -8.84 -16.12
N LEU A 163 1.06 -9.36 -15.05
CA LEU A 163 1.79 -10.06 -13.99
C LEU A 163 2.10 -11.53 -14.32
N LEU A 164 1.20 -12.22 -15.00
CA LEU A 164 1.35 -13.65 -15.26
C LEU A 164 1.97 -13.97 -16.62
N THR A 165 1.96 -13.02 -17.56
CA THR A 165 2.50 -13.24 -18.89
C THR A 165 3.69 -12.33 -19.17
N LEU A 166 3.48 -11.01 -19.14
CA LEU A 166 4.50 -10.04 -19.56
C LEU A 166 5.66 -9.97 -18.57
N LEU A 167 5.38 -9.85 -17.27
CA LEU A 167 6.42 -9.74 -16.25
C LEU A 167 7.34 -10.99 -16.19
N PRO A 168 6.84 -12.24 -16.18
CA PRO A 168 7.70 -13.41 -16.23
C PRO A 168 8.53 -13.50 -17.50
N GLN A 169 7.98 -13.11 -18.65
CA GLN A 169 8.73 -13.08 -19.92
C GLN A 169 9.87 -12.08 -19.88
N VAL A 170 9.60 -10.85 -19.40
CA VAL A 170 10.64 -9.82 -19.25
C VAL A 170 11.70 -10.27 -18.25
N LEU A 171 11.30 -10.80 -17.10
CA LEU A 171 12.26 -11.32 -16.11
C LEU A 171 13.10 -12.46 -16.68
N THR A 172 12.49 -13.40 -17.38
CA THR A 172 13.22 -14.51 -18.03
C THR A 172 14.23 -13.97 -19.04
N LEU A 173 13.86 -12.98 -19.84
CA LEU A 173 14.75 -12.36 -20.83
C LEU A 173 15.91 -11.65 -20.15
N VAL A 174 15.66 -10.89 -19.08
CA VAL A 174 16.69 -10.21 -18.28
C VAL A 174 17.64 -11.20 -17.63
N PHE A 175 17.10 -12.25 -16.98
CA PHE A 175 17.95 -13.28 -16.35
C PHE A 175 18.75 -14.06 -17.36
N ARG A 176 18.19 -14.36 -18.53
CA ARG A 176 18.91 -15.01 -19.63
C ARG A 176 20.05 -14.14 -20.13
N PHE A 177 19.80 -12.85 -20.34
CA PHE A 177 20.83 -11.90 -20.73
C PHE A 177 21.95 -11.81 -19.69
N ILE A 178 21.61 -11.73 -18.40
CA ILE A 178 22.60 -11.72 -17.30
C ILE A 178 23.39 -13.03 -17.24
N ALA A 179 22.75 -14.16 -17.44
CA ALA A 179 23.42 -15.46 -17.43
C ALA A 179 24.39 -15.65 -18.61
N GLU A 180 24.07 -15.09 -19.77
CA GLU A 180 24.90 -15.17 -20.98
C GLU A 180 26.11 -14.17 -20.96
N LEU A 181 26.06 -13.13 -20.10
CA LEU A 181 27.15 -12.13 -20.00
C LEU A 181 28.51 -12.77 -19.67
N PRO A 182 28.67 -13.66 -18.69
CA PRO A 182 29.97 -14.27 -18.38
C PRO A 182 30.48 -15.13 -19.50
N GLU A 183 29.63 -15.89 -20.20
CA GLU A 183 30.02 -16.70 -21.34
C GLU A 183 30.55 -15.89 -22.50
N ASN A 184 29.86 -14.79 -22.83
CA ASN A 184 30.28 -13.88 -23.88
C ASN A 184 31.59 -13.16 -23.54
N LEU A 185 31.83 -12.79 -22.28
CA LEU A 185 33.09 -12.22 -21.80
C LEU A 185 34.24 -13.20 -21.91
N VAL A 186 34.02 -14.47 -21.54
CA VAL A 186 35.02 -15.52 -21.67
C VAL A 186 35.34 -15.84 -23.13
N MET A 187 34.34 -15.87 -24.00
CA MET A 187 34.53 -16.06 -25.44
C MET A 187 35.32 -14.90 -26.06
N ALA A 188 34.97 -13.67 -25.71
CA ALA A 188 35.68 -12.46 -26.19
C ALA A 188 37.13 -12.45 -25.71
N SER A 189 37.41 -12.79 -24.46
CA SER A 189 38.77 -12.88 -23.92
C SER A 189 39.62 -13.97 -24.63
N ARG A 190 39.03 -15.14 -24.87
CA ARG A 190 39.68 -16.23 -25.63
C ARG A 190 40.00 -15.80 -27.07
N ALA A 191 39.10 -15.14 -27.76
CA ALA A 191 39.30 -14.65 -29.10
C ALA A 191 40.43 -13.60 -29.16
N THR A 192 40.54 -12.74 -28.16
CA THR A 192 41.63 -11.73 -28.07
C THR A 192 42.98 -12.40 -27.80
N ILE A 193 43.06 -13.37 -26.91
CA ILE A 193 44.29 -14.13 -26.64
C ILE A 193 44.73 -14.92 -27.88
N PHE A 194 43.79 -15.47 -28.64
CA PHE A 194 44.13 -16.23 -29.86
C PHE A 194 44.66 -15.31 -30.99
N ARG A 195 44.17 -14.07 -31.07
CA ARG A 195 44.71 -13.05 -32.01
C ARG A 195 46.12 -12.61 -31.65
N MET A 196 46.40 -12.36 -30.37
CA MET A 196 47.73 -11.96 -29.91
C MET A 196 48.81 -13.06 -30.08
N ARG A 197 48.41 -14.33 -30.19
CA ARG A 197 49.32 -15.46 -30.36
C ARG A 197 49.67 -15.73 -31.84
N LYS A 198 49.03 -15.04 -32.80
CA LYS A 198 49.27 -15.15 -34.26
C LYS A 198 50.08 -13.99 -34.82
N THR A 199 50.34 -12.96 -34.02
CA THR A 199 51.30 -11.89 -34.31
C THR A 199 52.61 -12.15 -33.59
#